data_8c89dc5adfd99df14c5f3e773bbb4288
#
_entry.id   8c89dc5adfd99df14c5f3e773bbb4288
#
_cell.length_a   1.000
_cell.length_b   1.000
_cell.length_c   1.000
_cell.angle_alpha   90.00
_cell.angle_beta   90.00
_cell.angle_gamma   90.00
#
_symmetry.space_group_name_H-M   'P 1'
#
loop_
_entity.id
_entity.type
_entity.pdbx_description
1 polymer ?
#
loop_
_entity_poly.entity_id
_entity_poly.type
_entity_poly.pdbx_seq_one_letter_code
_entity_poly.pdbx_strand_id
1 'polypeptide(L)'
;MTRIFQVEEMTGERTFDSTTNGVPSEVKVIGVKLTDGKNTLYAEAYRERAELVKNLNLQKGDIVQLQLNTSIKQNTKDGVTFYGNNVTIDTCQLLVLNSF
;
A
#
# COMPACT_ATOMS: atom_id res chain seq x y z
N MET A 1 -10.51 7.75 -2.44
CA MET A 1 -9.74 8.86 -3.04
C MET A 1 -8.96 8.31 -4.22
N THR A 2 -9.14 8.91 -5.39
CA THR A 2 -8.44 8.50 -6.61
C THR A 2 -7.35 9.50 -6.93
N ARG A 3 -6.12 9.03 -7.10
CA ARG A 3 -4.97 9.91 -7.35
C ARG A 3 -3.96 9.22 -8.27
N ILE A 4 -3.16 10.06 -8.93
CA ILE A 4 -2.09 9.62 -9.81
C ILE A 4 -0.75 9.91 -9.14
N PHE A 5 0.09 8.88 -9.09
CA PHE A 5 1.41 8.95 -8.47
C PHE A 5 2.46 8.30 -9.35
N GLN A 6 3.70 8.64 -9.08
CA GLN A 6 4.85 7.93 -9.62
C GLN A 6 5.40 6.99 -8.55
N VAL A 7 5.75 5.78 -8.96
CA VAL A 7 6.35 4.79 -8.05
C VAL A 7 7.78 5.18 -7.76
N GLU A 8 8.12 5.36 -6.49
CA GLU A 8 9.51 5.57 -6.07
C GLU A 8 10.19 4.26 -5.70
N GLU A 9 9.48 3.40 -4.98
CA GLU A 9 10.05 2.15 -4.49
C GLU A 9 8.94 1.15 -4.20
N MET A 10 9.21 -0.10 -4.51
CA MET A 10 8.37 -1.23 -4.13
C MET A 10 9.04 -1.95 -2.98
N THR A 11 8.30 -2.21 -1.91
CA THR A 11 8.79 -3.14 -0.89
C THR A 11 8.52 -4.57 -1.36
N GLY A 12 9.31 -5.52 -0.88
CA GLY A 12 9.06 -6.91 -1.18
C GLY A 12 7.73 -7.38 -0.59
N GLU A 13 7.21 -8.46 -1.16
CA GLU A 13 6.06 -9.13 -0.59
C GLU A 13 6.43 -9.70 0.77
N ARG A 14 5.57 -9.49 1.75
CA ARG A 14 5.71 -10.08 3.08
C ARG A 14 4.39 -10.68 3.50
N THR A 15 4.46 -11.61 4.42
CA THR A 15 3.28 -12.29 4.93
C THR A 15 3.25 -12.20 6.44
N PHE A 16 2.05 -12.21 7.00
CA PHE A 16 1.87 -12.34 8.44
C PHE A 16 0.66 -13.21 8.72
N ASP A 17 0.67 -13.83 9.89
CA ASP A 17 -0.42 -14.69 10.32
C ASP A 17 -1.54 -13.85 10.91
N SER A 18 -2.77 -14.17 10.51
CA SER A 18 -3.98 -13.56 11.03
C SER A 18 -4.96 -14.65 11.44
N THR A 19 -5.74 -14.38 12.46
CA THR A 19 -6.79 -15.29 12.90
C THR A 19 -8.14 -14.61 12.75
N THR A 20 -9.02 -15.19 11.93
CA THR A 20 -10.37 -14.69 11.73
C THR A 20 -11.33 -15.80 12.11
N ASN A 21 -12.25 -15.52 13.06
CA ASN A 21 -13.22 -16.50 13.57
C ASN A 21 -12.55 -17.79 14.05
N GLY A 22 -11.37 -17.70 14.68
CA GLY A 22 -10.63 -18.84 15.16
C GLY A 22 -9.90 -19.62 14.10
N VAL A 23 -9.95 -19.21 12.83
CA VAL A 23 -9.26 -19.88 11.73
C VAL A 23 -7.98 -19.12 11.39
N PRO A 24 -6.80 -19.75 11.53
CA PRO A 24 -5.55 -19.11 11.15
C PRO A 24 -5.50 -18.92 9.62
N SER A 25 -4.99 -17.78 9.20
CA SER A 25 -4.80 -17.50 7.78
C SER A 25 -3.53 -16.67 7.59
N GLU A 26 -2.95 -16.79 6.40
CA GLU A 26 -1.78 -16.03 6.01
C GLU A 26 -2.22 -14.84 5.17
N VAL A 27 -1.75 -13.64 5.52
CA VAL A 27 -2.08 -12.41 4.81
C VAL A 27 -0.84 -11.89 4.09
N LYS A 28 -0.95 -11.71 2.78
CA LYS A 28 0.11 -11.12 1.96
C LYS A 28 -0.04 -9.62 1.93
N VAL A 29 1.09 -8.91 2.02
CA VAL A 29 1.16 -7.45 2.02
C VAL A 29 2.29 -7.00 1.10
N ILE A 30 2.00 -6.01 0.27
CA ILE A 30 3.02 -5.31 -0.53
C ILE A 30 2.89 -3.82 -0.24
N GLY A 31 4.02 -3.16 0.02
CA GLY A 31 4.07 -1.73 0.21
C GLY A 31 4.62 -1.02 -1.02
N VAL A 32 4.11 0.18 -1.26
CA VAL A 32 4.54 1.02 -2.38
C VAL A 32 4.82 2.41 -1.86
N LYS A 33 6.01 2.91 -2.14
CA LYS A 33 6.36 4.29 -1.86
C LYS A 33 6.10 5.11 -3.12
N LEU A 34 5.29 6.14 -2.97
CA LEU A 34 4.74 6.90 -4.08
C LEU A 34 5.09 8.38 -3.94
N THR A 35 5.18 9.07 -5.08
CA THR A 35 5.38 10.53 -5.09
C THR A 35 4.51 11.18 -6.15
N ASP A 36 4.07 12.40 -5.88
CA ASP A 36 3.44 13.26 -6.88
C ASP A 36 4.40 14.35 -7.37
N GLY A 37 5.69 14.22 -7.04
CA GLY A 37 6.73 15.20 -7.35
C GLY A 37 6.98 16.19 -6.22
N LYS A 38 6.05 16.34 -5.31
CA LYS A 38 6.10 17.29 -4.20
C LYS A 38 6.00 16.60 -2.86
N ASN A 39 5.09 15.62 -2.77
CA ASN A 39 4.82 14.87 -1.56
C ASN A 39 5.12 13.40 -1.79
N THR A 40 5.47 12.71 -0.71
CA THR A 40 5.65 11.27 -0.73
C THR A 40 4.59 10.61 0.15
N LEU A 41 4.22 9.38 -0.23
CA LEU A 41 3.19 8.62 0.45
C LEU A 41 3.59 7.16 0.45
N TYR A 42 3.37 6.49 1.57
CA TYR A 42 3.53 5.04 1.66
C TYR A 42 2.15 4.40 1.77
N ALA A 43 1.85 3.48 0.87
CA ALA A 43 0.58 2.77 0.85
C ALA A 43 0.82 1.27 0.81
N GLU A 44 -0.12 0.51 1.38
CA GLU A 44 -0.02 -0.94 1.44
C GLU A 44 -1.22 -1.60 0.79
N ALA A 45 -0.97 -2.69 0.07
CA ALA A 45 -2.01 -3.55 -0.49
C ALA A 45 -2.01 -4.88 0.25
N TYR A 46 -3.19 -5.38 0.56
CA TYR A 46 -3.39 -6.58 1.37
C TYR A 46 -4.15 -7.63 0.57
N ARG A 47 -3.82 -8.92 0.80
CA ARG A 47 -4.55 -10.08 0.29
C ARG A 47 -4.64 -10.06 -1.24
N GLU A 48 -5.83 -10.07 -1.79
CA GLU A 48 -6.08 -10.07 -3.23
C GLU A 48 -5.51 -8.83 -3.91
N ARG A 49 -5.55 -7.69 -3.24
CA ARG A 49 -5.00 -6.44 -3.75
C ARG A 49 -3.48 -6.48 -3.82
N ALA A 50 -2.85 -7.19 -2.89
CA ALA A 50 -1.41 -7.43 -2.96
C ALA A 50 -1.03 -8.23 -4.20
N GLU A 51 -1.80 -9.27 -4.51
CA GLU A 51 -1.58 -10.05 -5.74
C GLU A 51 -1.77 -9.20 -6.99
N LEU A 52 -2.79 -8.34 -7.00
CA LEU A 52 -3.05 -7.46 -8.12
C LEU A 52 -1.88 -6.49 -8.36
N VAL A 53 -1.38 -5.88 -7.29
CA VAL A 53 -0.22 -4.97 -7.38
C VAL A 53 1.04 -5.72 -7.81
N LYS A 54 1.26 -6.91 -7.26
CA LYS A 54 2.40 -7.76 -7.62
C LYS A 54 2.37 -8.10 -9.11
N ASN A 55 1.21 -8.45 -9.65
CA ASN A 55 1.06 -8.84 -11.04
C ASN A 55 1.28 -7.68 -12.02
N LEU A 56 1.16 -6.44 -11.57
CA LEU A 56 1.49 -5.28 -12.38
C LEU A 56 2.98 -5.12 -12.60
N ASN A 57 3.80 -5.76 -11.79
CA ASN A 57 5.26 -5.73 -11.89
C ASN A 57 5.81 -4.31 -11.96
N LEU A 58 5.38 -3.48 -11.03
CA LEU A 58 5.72 -2.06 -11.01
C LEU A 58 7.20 -1.84 -10.78
N GLN A 59 7.76 -0.86 -11.48
CA GLN A 59 9.15 -0.46 -11.37
C GLN A 59 9.23 1.00 -10.95
N LYS A 60 10.37 1.39 -10.40
CA LYS A 60 10.63 2.78 -10.08
C LYS A 60 10.43 3.67 -11.31
N GLY A 61 9.65 4.71 -11.16
CA GLY A 61 9.35 5.65 -12.24
C GLY A 61 8.02 5.39 -12.94
N ASP A 62 7.40 4.25 -12.72
CA ASP A 62 6.09 3.95 -13.33
C ASP A 62 5.03 4.90 -12.80
N ILE A 63 4.12 5.29 -13.68
CA ILE A 63 2.99 6.16 -13.32
C ILE A 63 1.76 5.29 -13.11
N VAL A 64 1.13 5.44 -11.95
CA VAL A 64 -0.01 4.62 -11.57
C VAL A 64 -1.17 5.51 -11.13
N GLN A 65 -2.37 5.04 -11.41
CA GLN A 65 -3.60 5.60 -10.84
C GLN A 65 -4.08 4.66 -9.75
N LEU A 66 -4.30 5.22 -8.57
CA LEU A 66 -4.66 4.44 -7.39
C LEU A 66 -5.94 4.97 -6.79
N GLN A 67 -6.78 4.05 -6.35
CA GLN A 67 -7.85 4.37 -5.42
C GLN A 67 -7.37 3.97 -4.04
N LEU A 68 -7.30 4.95 -3.14
CA LEU A 68 -6.73 4.78 -1.81
C LEU A 68 -7.81 4.93 -0.75
N ASN A 69 -7.68 4.14 0.30
CA ASN A 69 -8.47 4.29 1.52
C ASN A 69 -7.54 4.72 2.64
N THR A 70 -7.97 5.69 3.42
CA THR A 70 -7.20 6.17 4.57
C THR A 70 -7.97 5.92 5.84
N SER A 71 -7.24 5.57 6.89
CA SER A 71 -7.79 5.41 8.23
C SER A 71 -6.78 5.88 9.25
N ILE A 72 -7.26 6.14 10.45
CA ILE A 72 -6.40 6.56 11.55
C ILE A 72 -6.05 5.33 12.37
N LYS A 73 -4.75 5.13 12.60
CA LYS A 73 -4.26 4.20 13.61
C LYS A 73 -4.15 4.94 14.92
N GLN A 74 -4.68 4.37 15.97
CA GLN A 74 -4.60 4.92 17.30
C GLN A 74 -3.97 3.90 18.23
N ASN A 75 -2.96 4.32 18.96
CA ASN A 75 -2.29 3.49 19.94
C ASN A 75 -2.10 4.28 21.23
N THR A 76 -2.53 3.69 22.34
CA THR A 76 -2.40 4.30 23.67
C THR A 76 -1.36 3.54 24.46
N LYS A 77 -0.36 4.25 24.97
CA LYS A 77 0.69 3.69 25.79
C LYS A 77 1.02 4.67 26.91
N ASP A 78 1.02 4.18 28.14
CA ASP A 78 1.34 4.97 29.33
C ASP A 78 0.50 6.25 29.46
N GLY A 79 -0.78 6.18 29.09
CA GLY A 79 -1.70 7.30 29.15
C GLY A 79 -1.56 8.32 28.03
N VAL A 80 -0.66 8.06 27.08
CA VAL A 80 -0.46 8.92 25.91
C VAL A 80 -1.01 8.22 24.67
N THR A 81 -1.82 8.95 23.90
CA THR A 81 -2.40 8.43 22.67
C THR A 81 -1.61 8.94 21.47
N PHE A 82 -1.16 8.00 20.64
CA PHE A 82 -0.45 8.28 19.41
C PHE A 82 -1.36 8.03 18.22
N TYR A 83 -1.32 8.90 17.23
CA TYR A 83 -2.10 8.79 16.02
C TYR A 83 -1.18 8.64 14.82
N GLY A 84 -1.53 7.75 13.91
CA GLY A 84 -0.85 7.58 12.64
C GLY A 84 -1.87 7.39 11.53
N ASN A 85 -1.44 7.59 10.31
CA ASN A 85 -2.28 7.33 9.16
C ASN A 85 -1.97 5.95 8.58
N ASN A 86 -3.01 5.22 8.22
CA ASN A 86 -2.91 3.98 7.50
C ASN A 86 -3.53 4.19 6.12
N VAL A 87 -2.71 4.01 5.08
CA VAL A 87 -3.15 4.19 3.70
C VAL A 87 -3.09 2.84 3.00
N THR A 88 -4.22 2.41 2.47
CA THR A 88 -4.33 1.14 1.77
C THR A 88 -4.74 1.35 0.33
N ILE A 89 -4.29 0.45 -0.54
CA ILE A 89 -4.61 0.46 -1.95
C ILE A 89 -5.86 -0.38 -2.17
N ASP A 90 -6.89 0.24 -2.73
CA ASP A 90 -8.11 -0.46 -3.13
C ASP A 90 -8.02 -0.92 -4.58
N THR A 91 -7.64 -0.02 -5.49
CA THR A 91 -7.37 -0.37 -6.89
C THR A 91 -6.08 0.29 -7.33
N CYS A 92 -5.41 -0.33 -8.31
CA CYS A 92 -4.17 0.17 -8.89
C CYS A 92 -4.17 -0.10 -10.38
N GLN A 93 -3.92 0.93 -11.18
CA GLN A 93 -3.82 0.82 -12.61
C GLN A 93 -2.52 1.46 -13.08
N LEU A 94 -1.77 0.71 -13.86
CA LEU A 94 -0.54 1.21 -14.48
C LEU A 94 -0.92 2.07 -15.69
N LEU A 95 -0.51 3.34 -15.68
CA LEU A 95 -0.82 4.27 -16.78
C LEU A 95 0.34 4.41 -17.76
N VAL A 96 1.57 4.53 -17.25
CA VAL A 96 2.75 4.73 -18.08
C VAL A 96 3.89 3.89 -17.52
N LEU A 97 4.51 3.10 -18.40
CA LEU A 97 5.71 2.37 -18.09
C LEU A 97 6.92 3.30 -18.25
N ASN A 98 7.80 3.29 -17.26
CA ASN A 98 9.08 3.93 -17.39
C ASN A 98 10.03 2.94 -18.06
N SER A 99 10.25 3.14 -19.36
CA SER A 99 10.99 2.20 -20.21
C SER A 99 12.45 2.61 -20.46
N PHE A 100 12.97 3.47 -19.65
CA PHE A 100 14.35 3.94 -19.82
C PHE A 100 15.35 3.15 -19.00
#